data_c00a109013f9bd7c30a3ab3771221770
#
_entry.id   c00a109013f9bd7c30a3ab3771221770
#
_cell.length_a   1.000
_cell.length_b   1.000
_cell.length_c   1.000
_cell.angle_alpha   90.00
_cell.angle_beta   90.00
_cell.angle_gamma   90.00
#
_symmetry.space_group_name_H-M   'P 1'
#
loop_
_entity.id
_entity.type
_entity.pdbx_description
1 polymer ?
#
loop_
_entity_poly.entity_id
_entity_poly.type
_entity_poly.pdbx_seq_one_letter_code
_entity_poly.pdbx_strand_id
1 'polypeptide(L)'
;VNLTLESLLILDMIDRKGSFAAAAVALDRVPSALTYSVRKLEDDLDVLLFDRRGHRAQLTPAGLQLLQEGRHLLLAASDLEQRVKRTATGRETELHIVLNSLIPFDKMLPIIEAFDREQSGTRLRFTPGVLTGAWEKLIEGRANLVIGVTLDGPEVVRTSGRFQMQELGAVDWVFAVAPQHPLASVTEPLSAELVRSHRAIAVGDNSQSLPTLTMGLLSGQETLTVATVADKLQAQLAGLGCGHLPRIWAAPYLASGALVEKQTLAAKPNDNFMVAWPKAEQGKSLKWFIQYLAQPHVRQSLMGPITPQEPA
;
A
#
# COMPACT_ATOMS: atom_id res chain seq x y z
N VAL A 1 9.79 -14.75 32.08
CA VAL A 1 9.12 -13.68 31.35
C VAL A 1 7.65 -14.08 31.24
N ASN A 2 6.76 -13.25 31.78
CA ASN A 2 5.31 -13.53 31.78
C ASN A 2 4.65 -13.17 30.42
N LEU A 3 5.37 -12.44 29.56
CA LEU A 3 4.92 -12.04 28.25
C LEU A 3 5.13 -13.18 27.23
N THR A 4 4.08 -13.54 26.48
CA THR A 4 4.14 -14.55 25.41
C THR A 4 3.81 -13.96 24.06
N LEU A 5 4.32 -14.55 22.97
CA LEU A 5 3.95 -14.12 21.60
C LEU A 5 2.45 -14.28 21.36
N GLU A 6 1.81 -15.27 21.97
CA GLU A 6 0.36 -15.49 21.89
C GLU A 6 -0.42 -14.31 22.51
N SER A 7 -0.02 -13.85 23.69
CA SER A 7 -0.67 -12.71 24.35
C SER A 7 -0.51 -11.42 23.54
N LEU A 8 0.65 -11.21 22.92
CA LEU A 8 0.89 -10.08 22.01
C LEU A 8 0.03 -10.18 20.74
N LEU A 9 -0.10 -11.38 20.17
CA LEU A 9 -0.94 -11.61 18.99
C LEU A 9 -2.41 -11.31 19.31
N ILE A 10 -2.90 -11.72 20.46
CA ILE A 10 -4.27 -11.43 20.91
C ILE A 10 -4.47 -9.92 21.03
N LEU A 11 -3.54 -9.20 21.65
CA LEU A 11 -3.58 -7.75 21.82
C LEU A 11 -3.63 -7.04 20.46
N ASP A 12 -2.74 -7.41 19.53
CA ASP A 12 -2.69 -6.86 18.17
C ASP A 12 -3.99 -7.14 17.38
N MET A 13 -4.55 -8.34 17.52
CA MET A 13 -5.78 -8.70 16.84
C MET A 13 -7.00 -7.93 17.39
N ILE A 14 -7.07 -7.69 18.70
CA ILE A 14 -8.15 -6.89 19.31
C ILE A 14 -8.08 -5.45 18.78
N ASP A 15 -6.90 -4.86 18.71
CA ASP A 15 -6.71 -3.51 18.18
C ASP A 15 -7.12 -3.43 16.71
N ARG A 16 -6.61 -4.32 15.85
CA ARG A 16 -6.93 -4.34 14.40
C ARG A 16 -8.41 -4.59 14.08
N LYS A 17 -9.07 -5.41 14.89
CA LYS A 17 -10.50 -5.76 14.67
C LYS A 17 -11.47 -4.85 15.44
N GLY A 18 -10.95 -4.00 16.33
CA GLY A 18 -11.71 -3.03 17.10
C GLY A 18 -12.62 -3.62 18.19
N SER A 19 -12.63 -4.95 18.37
CA SER A 19 -13.39 -5.61 19.45
C SER A 19 -12.88 -7.01 19.79
N PHE A 20 -13.10 -7.44 21.06
CA PHE A 20 -12.79 -8.78 21.50
C PHE A 20 -13.55 -9.86 20.72
N ALA A 21 -14.82 -9.61 20.37
CA ALA A 21 -15.64 -10.55 19.63
C ALA A 21 -15.12 -10.74 18.19
N ALA A 22 -14.80 -9.66 17.49
CA ALA A 22 -14.28 -9.71 16.13
C ALA A 22 -12.86 -10.32 16.09
N ALA A 23 -12.02 -10.05 17.09
CA ALA A 23 -10.72 -10.67 17.23
C ALA A 23 -10.82 -12.18 17.49
N ALA A 24 -11.78 -12.61 18.34
CA ALA A 24 -12.01 -14.01 18.63
C ALA A 24 -12.40 -14.81 17.36
N VAL A 25 -13.30 -14.27 16.56
CA VAL A 25 -13.65 -14.87 15.26
C VAL A 25 -12.41 -14.98 14.36
N ALA A 26 -11.58 -13.93 14.30
CA ALA A 26 -10.39 -13.93 13.44
C ALA A 26 -9.31 -14.92 13.91
N LEU A 27 -9.28 -15.26 15.19
CA LEU A 27 -8.34 -16.20 15.78
C LEU A 27 -8.93 -17.63 15.94
N ASP A 28 -10.15 -17.87 15.46
CA ASP A 28 -10.89 -19.12 15.64
C ASP A 28 -10.99 -19.53 17.11
N ARG A 29 -11.37 -18.57 17.97
CA ARG A 29 -11.51 -18.75 19.43
C ARG A 29 -12.83 -18.17 19.93
N VAL A 30 -13.17 -18.51 21.17
CA VAL A 30 -14.32 -17.92 21.85
C VAL A 30 -13.93 -16.60 22.55
N PRO A 31 -14.81 -15.58 22.58
CA PRO A 31 -14.49 -14.29 23.20
C PRO A 31 -14.05 -14.34 24.67
N SER A 32 -14.59 -15.32 25.42
CA SER A 32 -14.20 -15.55 26.83
C SER A 32 -12.73 -15.95 26.99
N ALA A 33 -12.18 -16.72 26.04
CA ALA A 33 -10.77 -17.11 26.06
C ALA A 33 -9.86 -15.90 25.85
N LEU A 34 -10.18 -14.98 24.92
CA LEU A 34 -9.41 -13.76 24.72
C LEU A 34 -9.49 -12.85 25.95
N THR A 35 -10.69 -12.72 26.53
CA THR A 35 -10.88 -11.94 27.76
C THR A 35 -10.05 -12.49 28.92
N TYR A 36 -10.00 -13.81 29.07
CA TYR A 36 -9.17 -14.48 30.09
C TYR A 36 -7.68 -14.23 29.83
N SER A 37 -7.21 -14.40 28.58
CA SER A 37 -5.80 -14.20 28.21
C SER A 37 -5.34 -12.76 28.47
N VAL A 38 -6.19 -11.76 28.13
CA VAL A 38 -5.88 -10.36 28.39
C VAL A 38 -5.86 -10.06 29.88
N ARG A 39 -6.84 -10.54 30.66
CA ARG A 39 -6.83 -10.37 32.11
C ARG A 39 -5.61 -10.98 32.75
N LYS A 40 -5.26 -12.21 32.37
CA LYS A 40 -4.05 -12.87 32.89
C LYS A 40 -2.79 -12.04 32.56
N LEU A 41 -2.71 -11.47 31.38
CA LEU A 41 -1.59 -10.58 30.99
C LEU A 41 -1.57 -9.29 31.83
N GLU A 42 -2.74 -8.68 32.07
CA GLU A 42 -2.90 -7.53 32.96
C GLU A 42 -2.45 -7.86 34.41
N ASP A 43 -2.87 -9.02 34.94
CA ASP A 43 -2.47 -9.51 36.26
C ASP A 43 -0.96 -9.80 36.32
N ASP A 44 -0.40 -10.46 35.29
CA ASP A 44 1.02 -10.80 35.22
C ASP A 44 1.94 -9.57 35.14
N LEU A 45 1.45 -8.47 34.56
CA LEU A 45 2.16 -7.20 34.44
C LEU A 45 1.82 -6.17 35.51
N ASP A 46 0.80 -6.46 36.33
CA ASP A 46 0.22 -5.54 37.33
C ASP A 46 -0.20 -4.18 36.72
N VAL A 47 -0.72 -4.22 35.49
CA VAL A 47 -1.12 -3.02 34.71
C VAL A 47 -2.35 -3.30 33.90
N LEU A 48 -3.34 -2.39 33.91
CA LEU A 48 -4.47 -2.46 33.00
C LEU A 48 -4.06 -2.06 31.57
N LEU A 49 -4.35 -2.91 30.61
CA LEU A 49 -4.07 -2.67 29.20
C LEU A 49 -5.29 -2.11 28.45
N PHE A 50 -6.51 -2.34 28.98
CA PHE A 50 -7.75 -1.81 28.42
C PHE A 50 -8.55 -1.03 29.44
N ASP A 51 -9.03 0.14 29.04
CA ASP A 51 -10.10 0.85 29.74
C ASP A 51 -11.45 0.28 29.31
N ARG A 52 -12.18 -0.27 30.27
CA ARG A 52 -13.48 -0.95 30.06
C ARG A 52 -14.67 -0.12 30.55
N ARG A 53 -14.46 1.14 30.95
CA ARG A 53 -15.53 2.02 31.48
C ARG A 53 -16.49 2.51 30.42
N GLY A 54 -16.12 2.42 29.11
CA GLY A 54 -16.95 2.81 27.98
C GLY A 54 -17.64 1.63 27.29
N HIS A 55 -18.47 1.93 26.28
CA HIS A 55 -19.13 0.91 25.45
C HIS A 55 -18.15 0.08 24.58
N ARG A 56 -16.94 0.57 24.37
CA ARG A 56 -15.86 -0.15 23.66
C ARG A 56 -14.62 -0.14 24.52
N ALA A 57 -13.95 -1.30 24.59
CA ALA A 57 -12.66 -1.39 25.24
C ALA A 57 -11.62 -0.57 24.45
N GLN A 58 -11.00 0.41 25.11
CA GLN A 58 -9.94 1.23 24.53
C GLN A 58 -8.62 0.88 25.19
N LEU A 59 -7.53 0.90 24.44
CA LEU A 59 -6.20 0.70 24.99
C LEU A 59 -5.84 1.86 25.94
N THR A 60 -5.28 1.50 27.11
CA THR A 60 -4.64 2.46 28.01
C THR A 60 -3.29 2.92 27.40
N PRO A 61 -2.65 3.97 27.92
CA PRO A 61 -1.28 4.34 27.51
C PRO A 61 -0.29 3.16 27.64
N ALA A 62 -0.38 2.36 28.69
CA ALA A 62 0.43 1.14 28.86
C ALA A 62 0.09 0.07 27.83
N GLY A 63 -1.20 -0.11 27.51
CA GLY A 63 -1.66 -1.00 26.43
C GLY A 63 -1.14 -0.60 25.07
N LEU A 64 -1.15 0.70 24.75
CA LEU A 64 -0.59 1.26 23.51
C LEU A 64 0.93 1.01 23.40
N GLN A 65 1.67 1.27 24.49
CA GLN A 65 3.10 1.02 24.51
C GLN A 65 3.41 -0.47 24.32
N LEU A 66 2.70 -1.35 25.07
CA LEU A 66 2.87 -2.78 24.92
C LEU A 66 2.54 -3.27 23.52
N LEU A 67 1.49 -2.73 22.89
CA LEU A 67 1.12 -3.07 21.52
C LEU A 67 2.21 -2.66 20.52
N GLN A 68 2.76 -1.44 20.63
CA GLN A 68 3.81 -0.95 19.75
C GLN A 68 5.07 -1.81 19.82
N GLU A 69 5.59 -2.02 21.04
CA GLU A 69 6.78 -2.86 21.26
C GLU A 69 6.49 -4.34 20.94
N GLY A 70 5.29 -4.81 21.28
CA GLY A 70 4.83 -6.16 20.99
C GLY A 70 4.77 -6.49 19.50
N ARG A 71 4.40 -5.54 18.67
CA ARG A 71 4.44 -5.69 17.21
C ARG A 71 5.87 -5.94 16.70
N HIS A 72 6.86 -5.26 17.24
CA HIS A 72 8.26 -5.52 16.89
C HIS A 72 8.70 -6.94 17.28
N LEU A 73 8.28 -7.44 18.44
CA LEU A 73 8.58 -8.81 18.85
C LEU A 73 7.88 -9.86 17.98
N LEU A 74 6.62 -9.64 17.62
CA LEU A 74 5.88 -10.52 16.71
C LEU A 74 6.55 -10.60 15.32
N LEU A 75 6.99 -9.45 14.80
CA LEU A 75 7.73 -9.39 13.54
C LEU A 75 9.07 -10.14 13.65
N ALA A 76 9.83 -9.92 14.71
CA ALA A 76 11.11 -10.60 14.92
C ALA A 76 10.94 -12.13 15.01
N ALA A 77 9.87 -12.60 15.66
CA ALA A 77 9.54 -14.03 15.73
C ALA A 77 9.18 -14.60 14.35
N SER A 78 8.33 -13.90 13.58
CA SER A 78 7.99 -14.28 12.22
C SER A 78 9.22 -14.31 11.31
N ASP A 79 10.10 -13.32 11.39
CA ASP A 79 11.35 -13.26 10.64
C ASP A 79 12.28 -14.43 10.99
N LEU A 80 12.34 -14.81 12.27
CA LEU A 80 13.12 -15.97 12.70
C LEU A 80 12.59 -17.26 12.08
N GLU A 81 11.28 -17.49 12.11
CA GLU A 81 10.65 -18.65 11.48
C GLU A 81 10.95 -18.70 9.97
N GLN A 82 10.80 -17.57 9.29
CA GLN A 82 11.10 -17.47 7.86
C GLN A 82 12.58 -17.75 7.57
N ARG A 83 13.51 -17.27 8.40
CA ARG A 83 14.94 -17.55 8.25
C ARG A 83 15.25 -19.04 8.43
N VAL A 84 14.67 -19.69 9.44
CA VAL A 84 14.84 -21.13 9.68
C VAL A 84 14.34 -21.93 8.47
N LYS A 85 13.14 -21.65 7.99
CA LYS A 85 12.55 -22.31 6.81
C LYS A 85 13.40 -22.08 5.55
N ARG A 86 13.86 -20.84 5.36
CA ARG A 86 14.71 -20.44 4.23
C ARG A 86 16.08 -21.12 4.27
N THR A 87 16.68 -21.30 5.47
CA THR A 87 17.95 -22.04 5.63
C THR A 87 17.80 -23.49 5.16
N ALA A 88 16.64 -24.11 5.42
CA ALA A 88 16.35 -25.48 5.00
C ALA A 88 16.13 -25.64 3.49
N THR A 89 15.48 -24.65 2.82
CA THR A 89 15.03 -24.74 1.44
C THR A 89 15.78 -23.81 0.47
N GLY A 90 16.40 -22.76 1.00
CA GLY A 90 16.98 -21.65 0.22
C GLY A 90 15.94 -20.74 -0.43
N ARG A 91 14.61 -20.96 -0.17
CA ARG A 91 13.48 -20.19 -0.71
C ARG A 91 12.56 -19.72 0.40
N GLU A 92 11.83 -18.63 0.17
CA GLU A 92 10.73 -18.20 1.03
C GLU A 92 9.55 -19.17 0.91
N THR A 93 8.86 -19.44 2.01
CA THR A 93 7.59 -20.19 1.99
C THR A 93 6.44 -19.34 1.48
N GLU A 94 6.49 -18.03 1.76
CA GLU A 94 5.56 -17.03 1.25
C GLU A 94 6.35 -15.77 0.89
N LEU A 95 6.01 -15.15 -0.23
CA LEU A 95 6.53 -13.86 -0.65
C LEU A 95 5.39 -12.84 -0.68
N HIS A 96 5.41 -11.91 0.26
CA HIS A 96 4.43 -10.85 0.33
C HIS A 96 4.90 -9.65 -0.47
N ILE A 97 4.18 -9.35 -1.55
CA ILE A 97 4.45 -8.27 -2.50
C ILE A 97 3.40 -7.19 -2.32
N VAL A 98 3.83 -5.97 -2.08
CA VAL A 98 2.96 -4.79 -2.13
C VAL A 98 3.05 -4.19 -3.53
N LEU A 99 1.91 -4.09 -4.19
CA LEU A 99 1.78 -3.45 -5.49
C LEU A 99 1.14 -2.08 -5.32
N ASN A 100 1.82 -1.05 -5.81
CA ASN A 100 1.23 0.29 -5.81
C ASN A 100 0.00 0.34 -6.72
N SER A 101 -1.07 0.98 -6.28
CA SER A 101 -2.33 1.11 -7.04
C SER A 101 -2.20 1.84 -8.37
N LEU A 102 -1.07 2.49 -8.63
CA LEU A 102 -0.70 3.05 -9.93
C LEU A 102 -0.45 2.00 -11.00
N ILE A 103 -0.05 0.79 -10.59
CA ILE A 103 0.23 -0.32 -11.51
C ILE A 103 -0.98 -1.25 -11.52
N PRO A 104 -1.67 -1.39 -12.65
CA PRO A 104 -2.78 -2.34 -12.79
C PRO A 104 -2.32 -3.77 -12.53
N PHE A 105 -3.15 -4.56 -11.81
CA PHE A 105 -2.76 -5.92 -11.42
C PHE A 105 -2.57 -6.87 -12.63
N ASP A 106 -3.31 -6.65 -13.71
CA ASP A 106 -3.16 -7.41 -14.97
C ASP A 106 -1.73 -7.36 -15.54
N LYS A 107 -1.01 -6.25 -15.30
CA LYS A 107 0.41 -6.12 -15.65
C LYS A 107 1.32 -7.09 -14.90
N MET A 108 0.88 -7.58 -13.75
CA MET A 108 1.62 -8.58 -12.96
C MET A 108 1.39 -10.02 -13.45
N LEU A 109 0.31 -10.29 -14.18
CA LEU A 109 -0.05 -11.66 -14.59
C LEU A 109 1.06 -12.37 -15.38
N PRO A 110 1.70 -11.76 -16.39
CA PRO A 110 2.80 -12.42 -17.10
C PRO A 110 4.03 -12.70 -16.21
N ILE A 111 4.26 -11.87 -15.19
CA ILE A 111 5.35 -12.02 -14.24
C ILE A 111 5.06 -13.19 -13.29
N ILE A 112 3.80 -13.31 -12.83
CA ILE A 112 3.33 -14.41 -11.99
C ILE A 112 3.44 -15.73 -12.77
N GLU A 113 2.96 -15.76 -14.02
CA GLU A 113 3.11 -16.94 -14.90
C GLU A 113 4.57 -17.35 -15.10
N ALA A 114 5.47 -16.39 -15.28
CA ALA A 114 6.90 -16.67 -15.40
C ALA A 114 7.48 -17.24 -14.09
N PHE A 115 7.03 -16.74 -12.94
CA PHE A 115 7.45 -17.26 -11.63
C PHE A 115 6.90 -18.65 -11.36
N ASP A 116 5.67 -18.96 -11.77
CA ASP A 116 5.06 -20.27 -11.58
C ASP A 116 5.82 -21.38 -12.33
N ARG A 117 6.45 -21.06 -13.46
CA ARG A 117 7.32 -21.99 -14.19
C ARG A 117 8.57 -22.41 -13.40
N GLU A 118 8.97 -21.61 -12.39
CA GLU A 118 10.06 -21.97 -11.48
C GLU A 118 9.72 -23.10 -10.51
N GLN A 119 8.43 -23.46 -10.38
CA GLN A 119 7.92 -24.52 -9.47
C GLN A 119 8.52 -24.40 -8.07
N SER A 120 8.64 -23.16 -7.59
CA SER A 120 9.39 -22.81 -6.38
C SER A 120 8.76 -23.33 -5.09
N GLY A 121 7.45 -23.61 -5.10
CA GLY A 121 6.66 -23.89 -3.89
C GLY A 121 6.40 -22.65 -3.00
N THR A 122 6.92 -21.48 -3.38
CA THR A 122 6.69 -20.23 -2.66
C THR A 122 5.29 -19.70 -2.96
N ARG A 123 4.50 -19.43 -1.93
CA ARG A 123 3.20 -18.79 -2.09
C ARG A 123 3.38 -17.31 -2.33
N LEU A 124 2.71 -16.77 -3.34
CA LEU A 124 2.67 -15.34 -3.61
C LEU A 124 1.45 -14.72 -2.93
N ARG A 125 1.68 -13.59 -2.27
CA ARG A 125 0.62 -12.77 -1.67
C ARG A 125 0.78 -11.33 -2.11
N PHE A 126 -0.25 -10.81 -2.81
CA PHE A 126 -0.29 -9.41 -3.22
C PHE A 126 -1.22 -8.60 -2.32
N THR A 127 -0.79 -7.40 -1.95
CA THR A 127 -1.64 -6.42 -1.27
C THR A 127 -1.45 -5.04 -1.89
N PRO A 128 -2.51 -4.23 -1.96
CA PRO A 128 -2.39 -2.88 -2.48
C PRO A 128 -1.57 -1.98 -1.55
N GLY A 129 -0.76 -1.11 -2.14
CA GLY A 129 -0.07 -0.02 -1.45
C GLY A 129 -0.44 1.31 -2.11
N VAL A 130 -0.71 2.32 -1.30
CA VAL A 130 -0.97 3.68 -1.77
C VAL A 130 -0.07 4.63 -1.00
N LEU A 131 0.67 5.47 -1.72
CA LEU A 131 1.56 6.48 -1.15
C LEU A 131 2.44 5.92 -0.02
N THR A 132 2.36 6.52 1.18
CA THR A 132 3.16 6.14 2.35
C THR A 132 2.83 4.74 2.86
N GLY A 133 1.59 4.28 2.70
CA GLY A 133 1.17 2.95 3.14
C GLY A 133 1.88 1.78 2.44
N ALA A 134 2.44 2.01 1.24
CA ALA A 134 3.30 1.02 0.60
C ALA A 134 4.65 0.88 1.34
N TRP A 135 5.26 2.01 1.71
CA TRP A 135 6.49 2.05 2.50
C TRP A 135 6.29 1.51 3.92
N GLU A 136 5.19 1.86 4.57
CA GLU A 136 4.85 1.39 5.90
C GLU A 136 4.90 -0.14 6.00
N LYS A 137 4.28 -0.85 5.06
CA LYS A 137 4.29 -2.32 5.05
C LYS A 137 5.69 -2.89 4.92
N LEU A 138 6.58 -2.24 4.16
CA LEU A 138 7.96 -2.66 4.03
C LEU A 138 8.76 -2.39 5.31
N ILE A 139 8.61 -1.19 5.90
CA ILE A 139 9.31 -0.77 7.12
C ILE A 139 8.94 -1.67 8.30
N GLU A 140 7.67 -2.04 8.41
CA GLU A 140 7.14 -2.92 9.45
C GLU A 140 7.41 -4.41 9.19
N GLY A 141 8.15 -4.77 8.14
CA GLY A 141 8.44 -6.17 7.80
C GLY A 141 7.22 -6.97 7.34
N ARG A 142 6.08 -6.31 7.06
CA ARG A 142 4.86 -6.94 6.57
C ARG A 142 4.88 -7.19 5.06
N ALA A 143 5.93 -6.73 4.36
CA ALA A 143 6.17 -6.98 2.95
C ALA A 143 7.63 -7.36 2.70
N ASN A 144 7.84 -8.27 1.75
CA ASN A 144 9.18 -8.64 1.30
C ASN A 144 9.63 -7.81 0.10
N LEU A 145 8.67 -7.30 -0.68
CA LEU A 145 8.91 -6.55 -1.90
C LEU A 145 7.81 -5.50 -2.06
N VAL A 146 8.18 -4.30 -2.46
CA VAL A 146 7.24 -3.25 -2.85
C VAL A 146 7.53 -2.83 -4.28
N ILE A 147 6.51 -2.81 -5.14
CA ILE A 147 6.61 -2.43 -6.54
C ILE A 147 5.84 -1.12 -6.75
N GLY A 148 6.53 -0.08 -7.23
CA GLY A 148 5.92 1.20 -7.57
C GLY A 148 5.91 2.22 -6.44
N VAL A 149 7.00 2.36 -5.69
CA VAL A 149 7.19 3.44 -4.71
C VAL A 149 8.04 4.56 -5.30
N THR A 150 7.85 5.78 -4.78
CA THR A 150 8.67 6.93 -5.18
C THR A 150 10.02 6.92 -4.46
N LEU A 151 11.04 7.55 -5.08
CA LEU A 151 12.38 7.69 -4.50
C LEU A 151 12.36 8.47 -3.17
N ASP A 152 11.42 9.42 -3.04
CA ASP A 152 11.25 10.27 -1.86
C ASP A 152 10.48 9.55 -0.73
N GLY A 153 10.91 8.32 -0.40
CA GLY A 153 10.35 7.55 0.71
C GLY A 153 10.58 8.19 2.08
N PRO A 154 9.93 7.66 3.14
CA PRO A 154 10.13 8.13 4.51
C PRO A 154 11.61 8.21 4.90
N GLU A 155 11.95 9.13 5.81
CA GLU A 155 13.33 9.37 6.22
C GLU A 155 14.04 8.09 6.69
N VAL A 156 13.34 7.23 7.43
CA VAL A 156 13.87 5.94 7.89
C VAL A 156 14.33 5.03 6.73
N VAL A 157 13.68 5.10 5.57
CA VAL A 157 14.10 4.33 4.39
C VAL A 157 15.40 4.86 3.83
N ARG A 158 15.54 6.19 3.76
CA ARG A 158 16.71 6.88 3.19
C ARG A 158 17.95 6.79 4.08
N THR A 159 17.76 6.82 5.41
CA THR A 159 18.86 6.98 6.37
C THR A 159 19.31 5.67 7.03
N SER A 160 18.42 4.67 7.16
CA SER A 160 18.73 3.45 7.91
C SER A 160 19.70 2.48 7.22
N GLY A 161 19.85 2.58 5.90
CA GLY A 161 20.63 1.61 5.10
C GLY A 161 20.04 0.19 5.10
N ARG A 162 18.83 0.00 5.61
CA ARG A 162 18.15 -1.30 5.74
C ARG A 162 17.47 -1.76 4.47
N PHE A 163 17.25 -0.87 3.52
CA PHE A 163 16.48 -1.13 2.30
C PHE A 163 17.33 -0.92 1.06
N GLN A 164 17.00 -1.65 0.02
CA GLN A 164 17.56 -1.49 -1.32
C GLN A 164 16.45 -1.10 -2.26
N MET A 165 16.78 -0.31 -3.26
CA MET A 165 15.86 0.15 -4.29
C MET A 165 16.47 -0.04 -5.67
N GLN A 166 15.61 -0.28 -6.64
CA GLN A 166 15.94 -0.38 -8.05
C GLN A 166 14.91 0.41 -8.86
N GLU A 167 15.36 1.14 -9.84
CA GLU A 167 14.49 1.90 -10.72
C GLU A 167 13.54 0.97 -11.49
N LEU A 168 12.25 1.33 -11.48
CA LEU A 168 11.20 0.66 -12.25
C LEU A 168 10.91 1.45 -13.53
N GLY A 169 10.78 2.76 -13.43
CA GLY A 169 10.52 3.67 -14.54
C GLY A 169 9.82 4.95 -14.09
N ALA A 170 9.61 5.86 -15.04
CA ALA A 170 8.90 7.11 -14.79
C ALA A 170 7.40 6.99 -15.08
N VAL A 171 6.58 7.65 -14.28
CA VAL A 171 5.15 7.82 -14.52
C VAL A 171 4.92 9.19 -15.14
N ASP A 172 4.35 9.19 -16.34
CA ASP A 172 3.86 10.39 -17.01
C ASP A 172 2.44 10.70 -16.52
N TRP A 173 2.19 11.96 -16.18
CA TRP A 173 0.92 12.44 -15.65
C TRP A 173 0.18 13.33 -16.63
N VAL A 174 -1.12 13.11 -16.73
CA VAL A 174 -2.01 13.99 -17.51
C VAL A 174 -3.07 14.58 -16.59
N PHE A 175 -3.36 15.87 -16.72
CA PHE A 175 -4.54 16.46 -16.12
C PHE A 175 -5.73 16.19 -17.04
N ALA A 176 -6.72 15.47 -16.56
CA ALA A 176 -7.83 15.01 -17.39
C ALA A 176 -9.17 15.28 -16.72
N VAL A 177 -10.17 15.53 -17.56
CA VAL A 177 -11.57 15.73 -17.16
C VAL A 177 -12.50 15.01 -18.13
N ALA A 178 -13.71 14.69 -17.71
CA ALA A 178 -14.75 14.21 -18.62
C ALA A 178 -15.18 15.32 -19.61
N PRO A 179 -15.67 14.99 -20.83
CA PRO A 179 -16.12 15.97 -21.81
C PRO A 179 -17.22 16.93 -21.29
N GLN A 180 -18.10 16.44 -20.40
CA GLN A 180 -19.17 17.22 -19.79
C GLN A 180 -18.71 18.08 -18.59
N HIS A 181 -17.46 17.92 -18.13
CA HIS A 181 -16.94 18.73 -17.03
C HIS A 181 -16.70 20.18 -17.47
N PRO A 182 -17.02 21.20 -16.63
CA PRO A 182 -16.87 22.60 -17.04
C PRO A 182 -15.49 22.98 -17.56
N LEU A 183 -14.43 22.39 -17.02
CA LEU A 183 -13.05 22.65 -17.48
C LEU A 183 -12.74 22.11 -18.88
N ALA A 184 -13.56 21.22 -19.44
CA ALA A 184 -13.28 20.62 -20.75
C ALA A 184 -13.26 21.66 -21.89
N SER A 185 -14.14 22.65 -21.84
CA SER A 185 -14.28 23.72 -22.86
C SER A 185 -13.43 24.96 -22.59
N VAL A 186 -12.73 25.04 -21.45
CA VAL A 186 -11.95 26.23 -21.07
C VAL A 186 -10.67 26.30 -21.89
N THR A 187 -10.26 27.52 -22.29
CA THR A 187 -8.99 27.78 -22.99
C THR A 187 -7.80 27.45 -22.11
N GLU A 188 -6.81 26.77 -22.65
CA GLU A 188 -5.56 26.37 -22.00
C GLU A 188 -4.50 27.48 -22.04
N PRO A 189 -3.53 27.47 -21.11
CA PRO A 189 -3.41 26.58 -19.95
C PRO A 189 -4.34 26.99 -18.80
N LEU A 190 -4.84 26.00 -18.03
CA LEU A 190 -5.70 26.25 -16.86
C LEU A 190 -4.90 26.85 -15.70
N SER A 191 -5.43 27.93 -15.11
CA SER A 191 -4.81 28.53 -13.92
C SER A 191 -5.09 27.70 -12.66
N ALA A 192 -4.22 27.78 -11.65
CA ALA A 192 -4.42 27.11 -10.38
C ALA A 192 -5.69 27.58 -9.66
N GLU A 193 -6.08 28.85 -9.79
CA GLU A 193 -7.30 29.39 -9.23
C GLU A 193 -8.55 28.74 -9.83
N LEU A 194 -8.56 28.63 -11.17
CA LEU A 194 -9.66 27.98 -11.87
C LEU A 194 -9.74 26.48 -11.54
N VAL A 195 -8.62 25.77 -11.49
CA VAL A 195 -8.61 24.36 -11.07
C VAL A 195 -9.12 24.21 -9.65
N ARG A 196 -8.72 25.11 -8.74
CA ARG A 196 -9.17 25.11 -7.33
C ARG A 196 -10.66 25.30 -7.16
N SER A 197 -11.32 26.02 -8.05
CA SER A 197 -12.78 26.24 -7.98
C SER A 197 -13.60 25.00 -8.33
N HIS A 198 -12.96 23.91 -8.75
CA HIS A 198 -13.62 22.64 -9.07
C HIS A 198 -13.12 21.54 -8.12
N ARG A 199 -13.98 20.55 -7.86
CA ARG A 199 -13.67 19.40 -7.01
C ARG A 199 -12.50 18.60 -7.57
N ALA A 200 -11.49 18.35 -6.74
CA ALA A 200 -10.43 17.40 -7.05
C ALA A 200 -10.86 15.97 -6.70
N ILE A 201 -10.45 15.01 -7.52
CA ILE A 201 -10.50 13.59 -7.13
C ILE A 201 -9.10 13.18 -6.68
N ALA A 202 -8.97 12.76 -5.42
CA ALA A 202 -7.72 12.34 -4.80
C ALA A 202 -7.75 10.86 -4.45
N VAL A 203 -6.58 10.21 -4.51
CA VAL A 203 -6.41 8.87 -3.94
C VAL A 203 -5.89 9.02 -2.51
N GLY A 204 -6.60 8.43 -1.56
CA GLY A 204 -6.24 8.48 -0.14
C GLY A 204 -5.04 7.62 0.16
N ASP A 205 -4.12 8.12 0.99
CA ASP A 205 -3.02 7.34 1.53
C ASP A 205 -3.58 6.25 2.46
N ASN A 206 -3.09 5.03 2.35
CA ASN A 206 -3.53 3.91 3.18
C ASN A 206 -2.55 3.58 4.32
N SER A 207 -1.68 4.53 4.68
CA SER A 207 -0.83 4.46 5.89
C SER A 207 -1.66 4.55 7.15
N GLN A 208 -1.28 3.80 8.19
CA GLN A 208 -1.91 3.79 9.51
C GLN A 208 -1.00 4.38 10.60
N SER A 209 0.30 4.24 10.46
CA SER A 209 1.29 4.64 11.48
C SER A 209 2.24 5.76 11.03
N LEU A 210 2.39 5.94 9.72
CA LEU A 210 3.23 7.03 9.17
C LEU A 210 2.37 8.23 8.80
N PRO A 211 2.96 9.44 8.76
CA PRO A 211 2.26 10.63 8.28
C PRO A 211 1.71 10.42 6.87
N THR A 212 0.42 10.66 6.71
CA THR A 212 -0.26 10.49 5.42
C THR A 212 0.16 11.58 4.44
N LEU A 213 0.34 11.20 3.19
CA LEU A 213 0.63 12.13 2.10
C LEU A 213 -0.64 12.41 1.29
N THR A 214 -0.75 13.64 0.84
CA THR A 214 -1.76 14.06 -0.14
C THR A 214 -1.03 14.57 -1.38
N MET A 215 -1.34 14.02 -2.56
CA MET A 215 -0.67 14.43 -3.79
C MET A 215 -1.64 15.07 -4.77
N GLY A 216 -1.18 16.15 -5.42
CA GLY A 216 -1.91 16.78 -6.52
C GLY A 216 -3.15 17.58 -6.12
N LEU A 217 -3.23 18.02 -4.86
CA LEU A 217 -4.30 18.90 -4.36
C LEU A 217 -3.81 20.34 -4.20
N LEU A 218 -4.69 21.28 -4.48
CA LEU A 218 -4.48 22.69 -4.19
C LEU A 218 -5.09 23.03 -2.82
N SER A 219 -4.41 23.90 -2.09
CA SER A 219 -4.89 24.34 -0.75
C SER A 219 -6.29 24.94 -0.84
N GLY A 220 -7.23 24.43 -0.03
CA GLY A 220 -8.63 24.89 -0.01
C GLY A 220 -9.52 24.36 -1.13
N GLN A 221 -9.03 23.43 -1.97
CA GLN A 221 -9.83 22.79 -3.02
C GLN A 221 -10.79 21.75 -2.42
N GLU A 222 -12.07 21.78 -2.84
CA GLU A 222 -13.00 20.70 -2.50
C GLU A 222 -12.48 19.38 -3.04
N THR A 223 -12.57 18.31 -2.25
CA THR A 223 -11.94 17.03 -2.59
C THR A 223 -12.90 15.86 -2.36
N LEU A 224 -12.99 14.99 -3.36
CA LEU A 224 -13.51 13.63 -3.20
C LEU A 224 -12.32 12.68 -3.11
N THR A 225 -12.19 12.00 -1.96
CA THR A 225 -11.12 11.02 -1.74
C THR A 225 -11.64 9.61 -2.00
N VAL A 226 -10.91 8.86 -2.81
CA VAL A 226 -11.20 7.48 -3.20
C VAL A 226 -10.03 6.56 -2.82
N ALA A 227 -10.26 5.24 -2.86
CA ALA A 227 -9.28 4.28 -2.36
C ALA A 227 -8.16 3.96 -3.37
N THR A 228 -8.47 3.96 -4.68
CA THR A 228 -7.55 3.51 -5.73
C THR A 228 -7.50 4.47 -6.92
N VAL A 229 -6.47 4.31 -7.76
CA VAL A 229 -6.39 5.04 -9.04
C VAL A 229 -7.53 4.63 -9.99
N ALA A 230 -7.96 3.38 -9.95
CA ALA A 230 -9.11 2.91 -10.72
C ALA A 230 -10.39 3.65 -10.33
N ASP A 231 -10.66 3.79 -9.02
CA ASP A 231 -11.82 4.54 -8.52
C ASP A 231 -11.75 6.03 -8.91
N LYS A 232 -10.54 6.61 -8.85
CA LYS A 232 -10.30 7.98 -9.29
C LYS A 232 -10.63 8.16 -10.76
N LEU A 233 -10.17 7.24 -11.61
CA LEU A 233 -10.48 7.25 -13.04
C LEU A 233 -12.00 7.17 -13.28
N GLN A 234 -12.71 6.26 -12.61
CA GLN A 234 -14.16 6.14 -12.73
C GLN A 234 -14.89 7.42 -12.29
N ALA A 235 -14.47 8.03 -11.18
CA ALA A 235 -15.04 9.29 -10.72
C ALA A 235 -14.81 10.43 -11.72
N GLN A 236 -13.64 10.50 -12.35
CA GLN A 236 -13.35 11.52 -13.38
C GLN A 236 -14.13 11.25 -14.67
N LEU A 237 -14.27 10.00 -15.11
CA LEU A 237 -15.11 9.63 -16.27
C LEU A 237 -16.59 10.00 -16.04
N ALA A 238 -17.07 9.84 -14.82
CA ALA A 238 -18.41 10.26 -14.43
C ALA A 238 -18.59 11.80 -14.33
N GLY A 239 -17.52 12.58 -14.53
CA GLY A 239 -17.57 14.04 -14.45
C GLY A 239 -17.66 14.61 -13.04
N LEU A 240 -17.36 13.79 -12.00
CA LEU A 240 -17.50 14.20 -10.59
C LEU A 240 -16.39 15.14 -10.11
N GLY A 241 -15.36 15.36 -10.93
CA GLY A 241 -14.27 16.26 -10.61
C GLY A 241 -13.08 16.12 -11.58
N CYS A 242 -11.96 16.74 -11.22
CA CYS A 242 -10.78 16.85 -12.04
C CYS A 242 -9.51 16.39 -11.31
N GLY A 243 -8.41 16.23 -12.03
CA GLY A 243 -7.11 15.96 -11.44
C GLY A 243 -6.16 15.21 -12.37
N HIS A 244 -4.91 15.02 -11.89
CA HIS A 244 -3.92 14.27 -12.62
C HIS A 244 -4.17 12.76 -12.52
N LEU A 245 -4.09 12.08 -13.65
CA LEU A 245 -4.09 10.64 -13.80
C LEU A 245 -2.74 10.18 -14.38
N PRO A 246 -2.23 9.01 -14.03
CA PRO A 246 -1.16 8.41 -14.78
C PRO A 246 -1.60 8.20 -16.26
N ARG A 247 -0.77 8.60 -17.22
CA ARG A 247 -1.09 8.42 -18.65
C ARG A 247 -1.40 6.97 -18.99
N ILE A 248 -0.72 6.03 -18.34
CA ILE A 248 -0.98 4.59 -18.48
C ILE A 248 -2.46 4.22 -18.25
N TRP A 249 -3.14 4.90 -17.32
CA TRP A 249 -4.57 4.69 -17.05
C TRP A 249 -5.48 5.52 -17.96
N ALA A 250 -5.05 6.73 -18.28
CA ALA A 250 -5.88 7.69 -19.03
C ALA A 250 -5.88 7.44 -20.53
N ALA A 251 -4.81 6.87 -21.11
CA ALA A 251 -4.59 6.79 -22.54
C ALA A 251 -5.75 6.17 -23.35
N PRO A 252 -6.37 5.06 -22.98
CA PRO A 252 -7.50 4.51 -23.73
C PRO A 252 -8.71 5.44 -23.76
N TYR A 253 -8.95 6.17 -22.66
CA TYR A 253 -10.09 7.08 -22.51
C TYR A 253 -9.85 8.43 -23.20
N LEU A 254 -8.59 8.85 -23.27
CA LEU A 254 -8.19 10.00 -24.09
C LEU A 254 -8.36 9.67 -25.57
N ALA A 255 -7.93 8.49 -26.01
CA ALA A 255 -8.06 8.04 -27.40
C ALA A 255 -9.53 7.89 -27.84
N SER A 256 -10.42 7.44 -26.95
CA SER A 256 -11.85 7.31 -27.23
C SER A 256 -12.63 8.61 -27.06
N GLY A 257 -12.01 9.69 -26.53
CA GLY A 257 -12.69 10.95 -26.21
C GLY A 257 -13.55 10.90 -24.93
N ALA A 258 -13.51 9.82 -24.17
CA ALA A 258 -14.19 9.71 -22.88
C ALA A 258 -13.53 10.58 -21.78
N LEU A 259 -12.27 10.96 -21.99
CA LEU A 259 -11.55 11.99 -21.22
C LEU A 259 -10.97 13.03 -22.17
N VAL A 260 -10.87 14.26 -21.69
CA VAL A 260 -10.19 15.39 -22.35
C VAL A 260 -8.96 15.74 -21.53
N GLU A 261 -7.78 15.69 -22.14
CA GLU A 261 -6.54 16.18 -21.56
C GLU A 261 -6.54 17.70 -21.53
N LYS A 262 -6.10 18.28 -20.43
CA LYS A 262 -5.96 19.73 -20.27
C LYS A 262 -4.57 20.10 -19.78
N GLN A 263 -4.00 21.16 -20.33
CA GLN A 263 -2.75 21.74 -19.84
C GLN A 263 -3.02 22.62 -18.63
N THR A 264 -2.20 22.49 -17.61
CA THR A 264 -2.21 23.34 -16.40
C THR A 264 -0.94 24.19 -16.35
N LEU A 265 -1.03 25.41 -15.79
CA LEU A 265 0.14 26.28 -15.62
C LEU A 265 1.24 25.64 -14.76
N ALA A 266 0.85 24.86 -13.75
CA ALA A 266 1.77 24.09 -12.94
C ALA A 266 1.71 22.61 -13.39
N ALA A 267 2.56 22.26 -14.36
CA ALA A 267 2.67 20.86 -14.79
C ALA A 267 3.17 19.99 -13.62
N LYS A 268 2.54 18.84 -13.43
CA LYS A 268 3.05 17.83 -12.48
C LYS A 268 4.30 17.20 -13.09
N PRO A 269 5.46 17.22 -12.40
CA PRO A 269 6.65 16.54 -12.89
C PRO A 269 6.43 15.03 -12.94
N ASN A 270 7.20 14.36 -13.81
CA ASN A 270 7.21 12.91 -13.84
C ASN A 270 7.82 12.37 -12.54
N ASP A 271 7.18 11.38 -11.95
CA ASP A 271 7.67 10.70 -10.76
C ASP A 271 8.43 9.43 -11.16
N ASN A 272 9.66 9.28 -10.65
CA ASN A 272 10.42 8.04 -10.81
C ASN A 272 9.94 7.01 -9.78
N PHE A 273 9.49 5.88 -10.28
CA PHE A 273 9.04 4.76 -9.45
C PHE A 273 10.12 3.71 -9.30
N MET A 274 10.16 3.12 -8.13
CA MET A 274 11.17 2.17 -7.70
C MET A 274 10.52 0.86 -7.28
N VAL A 275 11.28 -0.20 -7.35
CA VAL A 275 11.06 -1.44 -6.62
C VAL A 275 11.92 -1.38 -5.37
N ALA A 276 11.38 -1.72 -4.21
CA ALA A 276 12.10 -1.65 -2.93
C ALA A 276 11.95 -2.94 -2.12
N TRP A 277 13.02 -3.33 -1.42
CA TRP A 277 13.07 -4.54 -0.59
C TRP A 277 14.05 -4.39 0.58
N PRO A 278 13.92 -5.20 1.66
CA PRO A 278 14.90 -5.22 2.74
C PRO A 278 16.26 -5.73 2.27
N LYS A 279 17.35 -5.08 2.73
CA LYS A 279 18.73 -5.48 2.41
C LYS A 279 19.16 -6.80 3.08
N ALA A 280 18.44 -7.22 4.14
CA ALA A 280 18.70 -8.46 4.85
C ALA A 280 18.70 -9.68 3.91
N GLU A 281 19.10 -10.85 4.42
CA GLU A 281 19.19 -12.09 3.64
C GLU A 281 17.91 -12.34 2.81
N GLN A 282 18.13 -12.48 1.51
CA GLN A 282 17.08 -12.70 0.52
C GLN A 282 17.11 -14.17 0.09
N GLY A 283 15.95 -14.81 0.09
CA GLY A 283 15.81 -16.14 -0.50
C GLY A 283 15.77 -16.09 -2.03
N LYS A 284 15.76 -17.25 -2.64
CA LYS A 284 15.80 -17.40 -4.11
C LYS A 284 14.61 -16.79 -4.81
N SER A 285 13.42 -16.84 -4.18
CA SER A 285 12.20 -16.31 -4.79
C SER A 285 12.20 -14.77 -4.84
N LEU A 286 12.61 -14.10 -3.76
CA LEU A 286 12.76 -12.63 -3.77
C LEU A 286 13.84 -12.20 -4.77
N LYS A 287 15.01 -12.88 -4.80
CA LYS A 287 16.07 -12.61 -5.78
C LYS A 287 15.58 -12.76 -7.22
N TRP A 288 14.77 -13.79 -7.48
CA TRP A 288 14.19 -14.00 -8.79
C TRP A 288 13.32 -12.79 -9.20
N PHE A 289 12.40 -12.33 -8.32
CA PHE A 289 11.58 -11.16 -8.61
C PHE A 289 12.41 -9.90 -8.87
N ILE A 290 13.42 -9.63 -8.05
CA ILE A 290 14.31 -8.48 -8.22
C ILE A 290 15.00 -8.53 -9.60
N GLN A 291 15.57 -9.69 -9.96
CA GLN A 291 16.26 -9.87 -11.25
C GLN A 291 15.29 -9.81 -12.43
N TYR A 292 14.11 -10.39 -12.29
CA TYR A 292 13.09 -10.38 -13.36
C TYR A 292 12.57 -8.96 -13.62
N LEU A 293 12.26 -8.23 -12.55
CA LEU A 293 11.83 -6.83 -12.63
C LEU A 293 12.95 -5.87 -13.11
N ALA A 294 14.21 -6.27 -13.05
CA ALA A 294 15.33 -5.51 -13.60
C ALA A 294 15.38 -5.50 -15.13
N GLN A 295 14.72 -6.46 -15.78
CA GLN A 295 14.76 -6.62 -17.23
C GLN A 295 14.05 -5.43 -17.93
N PRO A 296 14.68 -4.80 -18.93
CA PRO A 296 14.12 -3.61 -19.57
C PRO A 296 12.72 -3.82 -20.14
N HIS A 297 12.47 -4.96 -20.80
CA HIS A 297 11.16 -5.27 -21.37
C HIS A 297 10.08 -5.46 -20.31
N VAL A 298 10.41 -6.01 -19.12
CA VAL A 298 9.47 -6.16 -18.01
C VAL A 298 9.10 -4.80 -17.44
N ARG A 299 10.10 -3.93 -17.21
CA ARG A 299 9.87 -2.55 -16.76
C ARG A 299 9.01 -1.77 -17.76
N GLN A 300 9.31 -1.88 -19.04
CA GLN A 300 8.53 -1.25 -20.09
C GLN A 300 7.09 -1.77 -20.13
N SER A 301 6.87 -3.08 -19.94
CA SER A 301 5.53 -3.66 -19.86
C SER A 301 4.74 -3.17 -18.66
N LEU A 302 5.38 -3.09 -17.48
CA LEU A 302 4.74 -2.60 -16.26
C LEU A 302 4.35 -1.13 -16.33
N MET A 303 5.20 -0.29 -16.90
CA MET A 303 5.03 1.16 -16.97
C MET A 303 4.39 1.64 -18.29
N GLY A 304 4.24 0.75 -19.26
CA GLY A 304 3.62 1.04 -20.56
C GLY A 304 2.09 1.14 -20.51
N PRO A 305 1.44 1.60 -21.57
CA PRO A 305 -0.01 1.81 -21.62
C PRO A 305 -0.79 0.52 -21.35
N ILE A 306 -1.99 0.65 -20.77
CA ILE A 306 -2.93 -0.45 -20.55
C ILE A 306 -3.51 -0.84 -21.91
N THR A 307 -3.56 -2.14 -22.18
CA THR A 307 -4.37 -2.65 -23.29
C THR A 307 -5.84 -2.59 -22.84
N PRO A 308 -6.76 -1.95 -23.58
CA PRO A 308 -8.17 -1.93 -23.21
C PRO A 308 -8.68 -3.37 -23.05
N GLN A 309 -9.25 -3.71 -21.90
CA GLN A 309 -10.07 -4.90 -21.78
C GLN A 309 -11.36 -4.64 -22.55
N GLU A 310 -11.70 -5.46 -23.54
CA GLU A 310 -13.02 -5.45 -24.13
C GLU A 310 -14.05 -5.66 -23.02
N PRO A 311 -15.13 -4.86 -22.98
CA PRO A 311 -16.19 -5.07 -22.00
C PRO A 311 -16.80 -6.46 -22.23
N ALA A 312 -16.88 -7.25 -21.17
CA ALA A 312 -17.52 -8.55 -21.16
C ALA A 312 -19.04 -8.44 -21.37
#